data_eda36310c38b87de244052197906d170
#
_entry.id   eda36310c38b87de244052197906d170
#
_cell.length_a   1.000
_cell.length_b   1.000
_cell.length_c   1.000
_cell.angle_alpha   90.00
_cell.angle_beta   90.00
_cell.angle_gamma   90.00
#
_symmetry.space_group_name_H-M   'P 1'
#
loop_
_entity.id
_entity.type
_entity.pdbx_description
1 polymer ?
#
loop_
_entity_poly.entity_id
_entity_poly.type
_entity_poly.pdbx_seq_one_letter_code
_entity_poly.pdbx_strand_id
1 'polypeptide(L)'
;MSRGPSFDLVPDSVPAILQALGARLRAARLRRRLRQEDVAAKLGFSRDTINAVEHGSMTTSVGAYMSMLWVYGLQREVELLADPGLDREAAALTFDVSEKRVKVRKGYAV
;
A
#
# COMPACT_ATOMS: atom_id res chain seq x y z
N MET A 1 -11.11 -22.92 7.60
CA MET A 1 -10.47 -21.69 7.95
C MET A 1 -9.47 -21.27 6.88
N SER A 2 -9.63 -20.10 6.36
CA SER A 2 -8.73 -19.69 5.30
C SER A 2 -7.46 -19.10 5.88
N ARG A 3 -6.38 -19.37 5.21
CA ARG A 3 -5.11 -18.77 5.54
C ARG A 3 -4.90 -17.56 4.68
N GLY A 4 -4.19 -16.60 5.20
CA GLY A 4 -3.75 -15.50 4.40
C GLY A 4 -2.77 -15.99 3.33
N PRO A 5 -2.42 -15.12 2.40
CA PRO A 5 -1.46 -15.48 1.37
C PRO A 5 -0.10 -15.82 1.94
N SER A 6 0.60 -16.70 1.25
CA SER A 6 1.98 -17.01 1.56
C SER A 6 2.87 -16.05 0.78
N PHE A 7 3.93 -15.58 1.42
CA PHE A 7 4.86 -14.65 0.77
C PHE A 7 6.19 -15.34 0.44
N ASP A 8 6.18 -16.66 0.38
CA ASP A 8 7.41 -17.41 0.16
C ASP A 8 8.05 -17.14 -1.20
N LEU A 9 7.24 -16.75 -2.17
CA LEU A 9 7.72 -16.54 -3.53
C LEU A 9 8.04 -15.08 -3.86
N VAL A 10 7.79 -14.16 -2.92
CA VAL A 10 8.12 -12.76 -3.20
C VAL A 10 9.53 -12.46 -2.73
N PRO A 11 10.26 -11.58 -3.42
CA PRO A 11 11.62 -11.24 -3.01
C PRO A 11 11.62 -10.39 -1.74
N ASP A 12 12.77 -10.36 -1.08
CA ASP A 12 12.93 -9.62 0.17
C ASP A 12 12.70 -8.12 -0.01
N SER A 13 12.79 -7.61 -1.22
CA SER A 13 12.51 -6.21 -1.49
C SER A 13 11.07 -5.83 -1.15
N VAL A 14 10.14 -6.77 -1.23
CA VAL A 14 8.75 -6.46 -0.94
C VAL A 14 8.53 -6.14 0.55
N PRO A 15 8.90 -7.02 1.49
CA PRO A 15 8.79 -6.63 2.89
C PRO A 15 9.65 -5.42 3.24
N ALA A 16 10.78 -5.24 2.58
CA ALA A 16 11.62 -4.06 2.83
C ALA A 16 10.90 -2.76 2.46
N ILE A 17 10.14 -2.77 1.35
CA ILE A 17 9.33 -1.61 0.95
C ILE A 17 8.31 -1.28 2.03
N LEU A 18 7.62 -2.28 2.56
CA LEU A 18 6.62 -2.06 3.60
C LEU A 18 7.25 -1.59 4.91
N GLN A 19 8.41 -2.13 5.26
CA GLN A 19 9.10 -1.69 6.47
C GLN A 19 9.49 -0.22 6.34
N ALA A 20 9.97 0.18 5.17
CA ALA A 20 10.32 1.58 4.93
C ALA A 20 9.08 2.47 4.99
N LEU A 21 7.97 2.03 4.42
CA LEU A 21 6.73 2.78 4.50
C LEU A 21 6.24 2.89 5.94
N GLY A 22 6.28 1.79 6.68
CA GLY A 22 5.89 1.78 8.07
C GLY A 22 6.73 2.76 8.91
N ALA A 23 8.03 2.78 8.65
CA ALA A 23 8.92 3.71 9.35
C ALA A 23 8.57 5.16 9.05
N ARG A 24 8.20 5.45 7.80
CA ARG A 24 7.79 6.80 7.41
C ARG A 24 6.45 7.18 8.05
N LEU A 25 5.53 6.22 8.16
CA LEU A 25 4.27 6.47 8.85
C LEU A 25 4.48 6.72 10.33
N ARG A 26 5.40 5.99 10.95
CA ARG A 26 5.75 6.25 12.33
C ARG A 26 6.33 7.64 12.50
N ALA A 27 7.24 8.04 11.62
CA ALA A 27 7.81 9.38 11.65
C ALA A 27 6.75 10.45 11.47
N ALA A 28 5.78 10.22 10.58
CA ALA A 28 4.68 11.17 10.37
C ALA A 28 3.83 11.32 11.63
N ARG A 29 3.59 10.22 12.33
CA ARG A 29 2.86 10.25 13.59
C ARG A 29 3.62 11.06 14.64
N LEU A 30 4.91 10.77 14.77
CA LEU A 30 5.73 11.45 15.79
C LEU A 30 5.86 12.95 15.55
N ARG A 31 5.97 13.35 14.27
CA ARG A 31 6.01 14.78 13.94
C ARG A 31 4.74 15.49 14.35
N ARG A 32 3.63 14.79 14.43
CA ARG A 32 2.33 15.35 14.84
C ARG A 32 2.07 15.16 16.32
N ARG A 33 3.07 14.64 17.04
CA ARG A 33 3.01 14.42 18.48
C ARG A 33 1.82 13.57 18.89
N LEU A 34 1.56 12.55 18.10
CA LEU A 34 0.48 11.62 18.38
C LEU A 34 1.05 10.30 18.89
N ARG A 35 0.31 9.67 19.78
CA ARG A 35 0.62 8.33 20.24
C ARG A 35 -0.08 7.32 19.34
N GLN A 36 0.35 6.07 19.40
CA GLN A 36 -0.34 5.03 18.63
C GLN A 36 -1.81 4.94 19.02
N GLU A 37 -2.12 5.05 20.31
CA GLU A 37 -3.50 5.01 20.76
C GLU A 37 -4.34 6.15 20.20
N ASP A 38 -3.73 7.31 20.01
CA ASP A 38 -4.44 8.45 19.45
C ASP A 38 -4.87 8.18 18.02
N VAL A 39 -3.97 7.62 17.24
CA VAL A 39 -4.27 7.28 15.84
C VAL A 39 -5.29 6.14 15.79
N ALA A 40 -5.11 5.14 16.64
CA ALA A 40 -6.04 4.03 16.72
C ALA A 40 -7.46 4.53 17.00
N ALA A 41 -7.59 5.46 17.95
CA ALA A 41 -8.90 6.02 18.28
C ALA A 41 -9.51 6.78 17.11
N LYS A 42 -8.69 7.54 16.38
CA LYS A 42 -9.18 8.31 15.23
C LYS A 42 -9.70 7.41 14.11
N LEU A 43 -9.10 6.25 13.94
CA LEU A 43 -9.43 5.36 12.83
C LEU A 43 -10.36 4.21 13.24
N GLY A 44 -10.61 4.05 14.52
CA GLY A 44 -11.40 2.91 15.00
C GLY A 44 -10.62 1.61 14.90
N PHE A 45 -9.30 1.67 14.96
CA PHE A 45 -8.43 0.49 14.92
C PHE A 45 -7.92 0.17 16.31
N SER A 46 -7.41 -1.04 16.47
CA SER A 46 -6.66 -1.36 17.68
C SER A 46 -5.26 -0.75 17.61
N ARG A 47 -4.67 -0.51 18.78
CA ARG A 47 -3.30 -0.05 18.83
C ARG A 47 -2.35 -1.04 18.17
N ASP A 48 -2.64 -2.33 18.30
CA ASP A 48 -1.81 -3.37 17.68
C ASP A 48 -1.78 -3.24 16.16
N THR A 49 -2.89 -2.83 15.56
CA THR A 49 -2.94 -2.60 14.11
C THR A 49 -2.01 -1.46 13.72
N ILE A 50 -2.04 -0.37 14.48
CA ILE A 50 -1.15 0.76 14.22
C ILE A 50 0.32 0.32 14.32
N ASN A 51 0.62 -0.43 15.38
CA ASN A 51 1.98 -0.92 15.59
C ASN A 51 2.43 -1.84 14.46
N ALA A 52 1.54 -2.73 14.00
CA ALA A 52 1.86 -3.65 12.91
C ALA A 52 2.18 -2.90 11.62
N VAL A 53 1.39 -1.87 11.30
CA VAL A 53 1.65 -1.04 10.13
C VAL A 53 3.00 -0.34 10.25
N GLU A 54 3.30 0.21 11.41
CA GLU A 54 4.57 0.92 11.60
C GLU A 54 5.78 0.00 11.52
N HIS A 55 5.57 -1.29 11.71
CA HIS A 55 6.63 -2.28 11.51
C HIS A 55 6.62 -2.92 10.12
N GLY A 56 5.75 -2.48 9.25
CA GLY A 56 5.72 -2.96 7.88
C GLY A 56 5.15 -4.35 7.71
N SER A 57 4.13 -4.68 8.49
CA SER A 57 3.52 -6.01 8.44
C SER A 57 3.03 -6.35 7.04
N MET A 58 3.37 -7.55 6.58
CA MET A 58 2.90 -8.06 5.30
C MET A 58 1.48 -8.61 5.38
N THR A 59 0.99 -8.86 6.58
CA THR A 59 -0.31 -9.50 6.77
C THR A 59 -1.38 -8.53 7.24
N THR A 60 -1.02 -7.29 7.49
CA THR A 60 -1.98 -6.25 7.84
C THR A 60 -2.59 -5.70 6.54
N SER A 61 -3.87 -5.38 6.55
CA SER A 61 -4.55 -4.99 5.32
C SER A 61 -3.97 -3.70 4.74
N VAL A 62 -4.00 -3.63 3.42
CA VAL A 62 -3.61 -2.40 2.73
C VAL A 62 -4.52 -1.25 3.15
N GLY A 63 -5.77 -1.54 3.48
CA GLY A 63 -6.69 -0.52 3.98
C GLY A 63 -6.18 0.16 5.23
N ALA A 64 -5.53 -0.58 6.12
CA ALA A 64 -4.98 0.02 7.32
C ALA A 64 -3.84 0.99 6.98
N TYR A 65 -2.96 0.60 6.05
CA TYR A 65 -1.89 1.50 5.58
C TYR A 65 -2.47 2.77 4.96
N MET A 66 -3.46 2.60 4.09
CA MET A 66 -4.08 3.74 3.41
C MET A 66 -4.78 4.67 4.40
N SER A 67 -5.45 4.09 5.40
CA SER A 67 -6.14 4.88 6.42
C SER A 67 -5.17 5.72 7.23
N MET A 68 -4.01 5.19 7.54
CA MET A 68 -2.99 5.94 8.27
C MET A 68 -2.42 7.06 7.41
N LEU A 69 -2.19 6.80 6.13
CA LEU A 69 -1.78 7.87 5.22
C LEU A 69 -2.83 8.97 5.18
N TRP A 70 -4.10 8.59 5.12
CA TRP A 70 -5.19 9.56 5.09
C TRP A 70 -5.24 10.40 6.35
N VAL A 71 -5.08 9.79 7.52
CA VAL A 71 -5.20 10.52 8.78
C VAL A 71 -4.10 11.57 8.91
N TYR A 72 -2.95 11.35 8.26
CA TYR A 72 -1.86 12.31 8.25
C TYR A 72 -1.91 13.27 7.06
N GLY A 73 -2.92 13.14 6.20
CA GLY A 73 -3.03 13.99 5.02
C GLY A 73 -2.05 13.65 3.92
N LEU A 74 -1.56 12.41 3.89
CA LEU A 74 -0.52 11.99 2.94
C LEU A 74 -1.05 11.09 1.83
N GLN A 75 -2.36 11.05 1.64
CA GLN A 75 -2.96 10.13 0.69
C GLN A 75 -2.69 10.50 -0.77
N ARG A 76 -2.21 11.70 -1.04
CA ARG A 76 -2.02 12.13 -2.42
C ARG A 76 -1.04 11.25 -3.18
N GLU A 77 0.06 10.85 -2.55
CA GLU A 77 1.03 9.99 -3.20
C GLU A 77 0.48 8.60 -3.49
N VAL A 78 -0.53 8.18 -2.73
CA VAL A 78 -1.13 6.87 -2.94
C VAL A 78 -1.79 6.80 -4.31
N GLU A 79 -2.33 7.90 -4.78
CA GLU A 79 -3.01 7.93 -6.07
C GLU A 79 -2.04 7.73 -7.23
N LEU A 80 -0.75 7.82 -6.97
CA LEU A 80 0.27 7.59 -7.98
C LEU A 80 0.71 6.13 -8.06
N LEU A 81 0.26 5.30 -7.14
CA LEU A 81 0.64 3.89 -7.16
C LEU A 81 0.07 3.23 -8.41
N ALA A 82 0.94 2.56 -9.14
CA ALA A 82 0.58 1.89 -10.40
C ALA A 82 0.00 2.83 -11.44
N ASP A 83 0.30 4.13 -11.32
CA ASP A 83 -0.19 5.10 -12.28
C ASP A 83 0.41 4.82 -13.66
N PRO A 84 -0.42 4.76 -14.71
CA PRO A 84 0.09 4.47 -16.05
C PRO A 84 1.18 5.42 -16.52
N GLY A 85 1.11 6.69 -16.11
CA GLY A 85 2.11 7.66 -16.49
C GLY A 85 3.48 7.42 -15.86
N LEU A 86 3.52 6.64 -14.79
CA LEU A 86 4.76 6.32 -14.09
C LEU A 86 5.28 4.93 -14.42
N ASP A 87 4.49 4.14 -15.14
CA ASP A 87 4.86 2.77 -15.51
C ASP A 87 5.62 2.80 -16.81
N ARG A 88 6.95 2.89 -16.70
CA ARG A 88 7.81 3.02 -17.87
C ARG A 88 7.83 1.77 -18.74
N GLU A 89 7.72 0.62 -18.13
CA GLU A 89 7.69 -0.61 -18.89
C GLU A 89 6.42 -0.71 -19.71
N ALA A 90 5.29 -0.41 -19.10
CA ALA A 90 4.03 -0.44 -19.82
C ALA A 90 3.95 0.66 -20.85
N ALA A 91 4.65 1.78 -20.66
CA ALA A 91 4.63 2.86 -21.64
C ALA A 91 5.12 2.38 -23.00
N ALA A 92 6.15 1.54 -23.02
CA ALA A 92 6.65 0.97 -24.27
C ALA A 92 5.66 -0.02 -24.87
N LEU A 93 4.92 -0.72 -24.05
CA LEU A 93 3.93 -1.68 -24.51
C LEU A 93 2.62 -1.02 -24.88
N THR A 94 2.30 0.11 -24.26
CA THR A 94 1.06 0.80 -24.49
C THR A 94 0.91 1.22 -25.94
N PHE A 95 2.00 1.57 -26.57
CA PHE A 95 1.96 1.93 -27.98
C PHE A 95 1.38 0.80 -28.81
N ASP A 96 1.89 -0.41 -28.61
CA ASP A 96 1.38 -1.57 -29.34
C ASP A 96 -0.05 -1.89 -28.96
N VAL A 97 -0.34 -1.74 -27.68
CA VAL A 97 -1.68 -2.04 -27.17
C VAL A 97 -2.72 -1.13 -27.79
N SER A 98 -2.42 0.16 -27.87
CA SER A 98 -3.37 1.11 -28.45
C SER A 98 -3.59 0.84 -29.92
N GLU A 99 -2.55 0.35 -30.61
CA GLU A 99 -2.65 0.02 -32.01
C GLU A 99 -3.52 -1.19 -32.25
N LYS A 100 -3.32 -2.20 -31.43
CA LYS A 100 -3.93 -3.49 -31.69
C LYS A 100 -5.24 -3.69 -30.97
N ARG A 101 -5.64 -2.76 -30.12
CA ARG A 101 -6.86 -2.89 -29.38
C ARG A 101 -6.91 -4.21 -28.66
N VAL A 102 -6.18 -4.34 -27.59
CA VAL A 102 -6.20 -5.56 -26.83
C VAL A 102 -7.62 -5.88 -26.40
N LYS A 103 -8.07 -7.06 -26.74
CA LYS A 103 -9.39 -7.49 -26.34
C LYS A 103 -9.32 -7.99 -24.92
N VAL A 104 -10.15 -7.42 -24.09
CA VAL A 104 -10.25 -7.87 -22.73
C VAL A 104 -10.97 -9.19 -22.73
N ARG A 105 -10.35 -10.18 -22.13
CA ARG A 105 -10.98 -11.48 -22.02
C ARG A 105 -12.00 -11.45 -20.91
N LYS A 106 -13.05 -12.19 -21.12
CA LYS A 106 -14.02 -12.30 -20.06
C LYS A 106 -13.41 -12.91 -18.84
N GLY A 107 -13.72 -12.35 -17.69
CA GLY A 107 -13.15 -12.81 -16.44
C GLY A 107 -11.77 -12.26 -16.16
N TYR A 108 -11.22 -11.52 -17.07
CA TYR A 108 -9.95 -10.89 -16.89
C TYR A 108 -10.19 -9.58 -16.18
N ALA A 109 -10.24 -9.69 -14.91
CA ALA A 109 -10.58 -8.54 -14.15
C ALA A 109 -9.40 -7.66 -14.07
N VAL A 110 -9.51 -6.56 -14.27
CA VAL A 110 -8.46 -5.74 -14.15
C VAL A 110 -8.35 -4.72 -13.43
#